data_6ee5ce6dcc215c0a9768cfc8f36ab311
#
_entry.id   6ee5ce6dcc215c0a9768cfc8f36ab311
#
_cell.length_a   1.000
_cell.length_b   1.000
_cell.length_c   1.000
_cell.angle_alpha   90.00
_cell.angle_beta   90.00
_cell.angle_gamma   90.00
#
_symmetry.space_group_name_H-M   'P 1'
#
loop_
_entity.id
_entity.type
_entity.pdbx_description
1 polymer ?
#
loop_
_entity_poly.entity_id
_entity_poly.type
_entity_poly.pdbx_seq_one_letter_code
_entity_poly.pdbx_strand_id
1 'polypeptide(L)'
;MSLPIATPKGVVRRWIAAFNAADPDALAALYHDDAINHQVAIGPIQGRSAIRERFAKEFAAAAMECLPVNLFEDGEWAILEWKDPQDRLGCGFFHVIDGRIAHQRGYWDSATFATPVKKTAAKPKA
;
A
#
# COMPACT_ATOMS: atom_id res chain seq x y z
N MET A 1 -12.59 13.62 -25.99
CA MET A 1 -13.06 12.66 -24.99
C MET A 1 -12.32 12.85 -23.68
N SER A 2 -13.05 13.05 -22.62
CA SER A 2 -12.40 13.22 -21.33
C SER A 2 -12.05 11.85 -20.72
N LEU A 3 -10.94 11.83 -20.00
CA LEU A 3 -10.55 10.64 -19.28
C LEU A 3 -11.46 10.43 -18.06
N PRO A 4 -11.74 9.20 -17.69
CA PRO A 4 -12.51 8.96 -16.48
C PRO A 4 -11.77 9.53 -15.27
N ILE A 5 -12.54 10.08 -14.34
CA ILE A 5 -11.99 10.53 -13.07
C ILE A 5 -11.51 9.30 -12.32
N ALA A 6 -10.32 9.39 -11.72
CA ALA A 6 -9.78 8.30 -10.93
C ALA A 6 -10.65 8.06 -9.71
N THR A 7 -11.23 6.87 -9.62
CA THR A 7 -12.03 6.47 -8.47
C THR A 7 -11.11 5.99 -7.34
N PRO A 8 -11.59 5.97 -6.09
CA PRO A 8 -10.80 5.37 -5.01
C PRO A 8 -10.34 3.95 -5.31
N LYS A 9 -11.23 3.10 -5.83
CA LYS A 9 -10.81 1.75 -6.24
C LYS A 9 -9.74 1.77 -7.32
N GLY A 10 -9.89 2.65 -8.31
CA GLY A 10 -8.91 2.77 -9.39
C GLY A 10 -7.54 3.16 -8.88
N VAL A 11 -7.49 4.10 -7.94
CA VAL A 11 -6.22 4.52 -7.33
C VAL A 11 -5.60 3.36 -6.55
N VAL A 12 -6.40 2.63 -5.77
CA VAL A 12 -5.89 1.50 -5.00
C VAL A 12 -5.40 0.37 -5.90
N ARG A 13 -6.07 0.12 -7.04
CA ARG A 13 -5.56 -0.87 -8.01
C ARG A 13 -4.19 -0.49 -8.55
N ARG A 14 -3.97 0.79 -8.83
CA ARG A 14 -2.63 1.28 -9.23
C ARG A 14 -1.64 1.17 -8.10
N TRP A 15 -2.09 1.41 -6.87
CA TRP A 15 -1.26 1.25 -5.68
C TRP A 15 -0.77 -0.20 -5.55
N ILE A 16 -1.69 -1.16 -5.71
CA ILE A 16 -1.34 -2.59 -5.66
C ILE A 16 -0.29 -2.93 -6.71
N ALA A 17 -0.48 -2.47 -7.94
CA ALA A 17 0.46 -2.75 -9.02
C ALA A 17 1.84 -2.16 -8.73
N ALA A 18 1.90 -0.92 -8.26
CA ALA A 18 3.16 -0.27 -7.92
C ALA A 18 3.85 -0.94 -6.74
N PHE A 19 3.08 -1.31 -5.73
CA PHE A 19 3.59 -2.03 -4.56
C PHE A 19 4.21 -3.38 -4.98
N ASN A 20 3.50 -4.13 -5.81
CA ASN A 20 3.97 -5.45 -6.25
C ASN A 20 5.14 -5.36 -7.23
N ALA A 21 5.32 -4.21 -7.86
CA ALA A 21 6.50 -3.94 -8.68
C ALA A 21 7.68 -3.42 -7.85
N ALA A 22 7.49 -3.23 -6.54
CA ALA A 22 8.47 -2.65 -5.64
C ALA A 22 9.00 -1.31 -6.17
N ASP A 23 8.07 -0.44 -6.58
CA ASP A 23 8.38 0.84 -7.23
C ASP A 23 7.99 2.00 -6.33
N PRO A 24 8.94 2.53 -5.51
CA PRO A 24 8.63 3.62 -4.59
C PRO A 24 8.18 4.90 -5.28
N ASP A 25 8.72 5.19 -6.45
CA ASP A 25 8.36 6.41 -7.19
C ASP A 25 6.94 6.33 -7.72
N ALA A 26 6.54 5.19 -8.27
CA ALA A 26 5.17 5.00 -8.75
C ALA A 26 4.18 5.06 -7.59
N LEU A 27 4.54 4.50 -6.44
CA LEU A 27 3.71 4.61 -5.24
C LEU A 27 3.57 6.06 -4.79
N ALA A 28 4.69 6.76 -4.67
CA ALA A 28 4.68 8.14 -4.19
C ALA A 28 3.79 9.03 -5.07
N ALA A 29 3.79 8.80 -6.37
CA ALA A 29 3.00 9.58 -7.31
C ALA A 29 1.49 9.48 -7.05
N LEU A 30 1.04 8.46 -6.31
CA LEU A 30 -0.37 8.26 -5.99
C LEU A 30 -0.82 9.04 -4.76
N TYR A 31 0.09 9.71 -4.05
CA TYR A 31 -0.20 10.41 -2.81
C TYR A 31 -0.18 11.92 -3.01
N HIS A 32 -1.00 12.62 -2.23
CA HIS A 32 -0.88 14.07 -2.09
C HIS A 32 0.45 14.42 -1.42
N ASP A 33 0.93 15.65 -1.65
CA ASP A 33 2.20 16.13 -1.08
C ASP A 33 2.23 16.01 0.45
N ASP A 34 1.10 16.26 1.09
CA ASP A 34 0.97 16.26 2.56
C ASP A 34 0.23 15.03 3.09
N ALA A 35 0.15 13.96 2.29
CA ALA A 35 -0.57 12.76 2.69
C ALA A 35 -0.01 12.14 3.96
N ILE A 36 -0.89 11.46 4.67
CA ILE A 36 -0.51 10.70 5.87
C ILE A 36 -0.69 9.22 5.56
N ASN A 37 0.34 8.44 5.85
CA ASN A 37 0.27 6.98 5.82
C ASN A 37 0.47 6.47 7.23
N HIS A 38 -0.61 5.99 7.82
CA HIS A 38 -0.61 5.52 9.19
C HIS A 38 -0.73 4.00 9.22
N GLN A 39 0.40 3.33 9.34
CA GLN A 39 0.40 1.90 9.65
C GLN A 39 0.25 1.79 11.15
N VAL A 40 -0.93 1.36 11.60
CA VAL A 40 -1.32 1.50 13.01
C VAL A 40 -0.36 0.79 13.95
N ALA A 41 0.21 -0.34 13.54
CA ALA A 41 1.17 -1.09 14.35
C ALA A 41 2.52 -0.36 14.52
N ILE A 42 2.82 0.64 13.67
CA ILE A 42 4.11 1.33 13.68
C ILE A 42 3.96 2.79 14.08
N GLY A 43 3.06 3.50 13.43
CA GLY A 43 2.84 4.92 13.63
C GLY A 43 2.68 5.67 12.32
N PRO A 44 2.21 6.93 12.36
CA PRO A 44 1.99 7.70 11.15
C PRO A 44 3.28 8.28 10.60
N ILE A 45 3.34 8.42 9.28
CA ILE A 45 4.33 9.24 8.60
C ILE A 45 3.60 10.22 7.71
N GLN A 46 4.15 11.40 7.56
CA GLN A 46 3.52 12.47 6.81
C GLN A 46 4.42 12.97 5.69
N GLY A 47 3.79 13.19 4.55
CA GLY A 47 4.45 13.78 3.39
C GLY A 47 4.87 12.73 2.37
N ARG A 48 4.71 13.09 1.09
CA ARG A 48 5.04 12.21 -0.02
C ARG A 48 6.48 11.71 0.03
N SER A 49 7.42 12.61 0.32
CA SER A 49 8.84 12.22 0.40
C SER A 49 9.10 11.18 1.47
N ALA A 50 8.52 11.39 2.66
CA ALA A 50 8.71 10.44 3.77
C ALA A 50 8.06 9.10 3.45
N ILE A 51 6.91 9.12 2.80
CA ILE A 51 6.21 7.91 2.39
C ILE A 51 7.05 7.15 1.36
N ARG A 52 7.60 7.85 0.37
CA ARG A 52 8.48 7.24 -0.62
C ARG A 52 9.69 6.57 0.02
N GLU A 53 10.34 7.29 0.94
CA GLU A 53 11.51 6.77 1.66
C GLU A 53 11.18 5.50 2.43
N ARG A 54 10.04 5.47 3.08
CA ARG A 54 9.61 4.29 3.83
C ARG A 54 9.42 3.10 2.91
N PHE A 55 8.76 3.27 1.79
CA PHE A 55 8.59 2.18 0.83
C PHE A 55 9.93 1.71 0.28
N ALA A 56 10.83 2.65 -0.06
CA ALA A 56 12.15 2.28 -0.56
C ALA A 56 12.90 1.41 0.44
N LYS A 57 12.86 1.76 1.72
CA LYS A 57 13.51 0.98 2.76
C LYS A 57 12.86 -0.39 2.95
N GLU A 58 11.54 -0.44 2.92
CA GLU A 58 10.83 -1.70 3.09
C GLU A 58 11.11 -2.66 1.94
N PHE A 59 11.09 -2.17 0.71
CA PHE A 59 11.39 -3.01 -0.45
C PHE A 59 12.84 -3.46 -0.47
N ALA A 60 13.75 -2.66 0.05
CA ALA A 60 15.16 -3.04 0.16
C ALA A 60 15.36 -4.13 1.23
N ALA A 61 14.54 -4.12 2.27
CA ALA A 61 14.71 -5.01 3.42
C ALA A 61 14.01 -6.35 3.26
N ALA A 62 12.93 -6.42 2.48
CA ALA A 62 12.10 -7.62 2.42
C ALA A 62 11.42 -7.76 1.06
N ALA A 63 11.16 -9.00 0.68
CA ALA A 63 10.27 -9.28 -0.44
C ALA A 63 8.83 -9.07 0.03
N MET A 64 8.08 -8.25 -0.70
CA MET A 64 6.73 -7.91 -0.31
C MET A 64 5.80 -8.06 -1.49
N GLU A 65 4.63 -8.62 -1.23
CA GLU A 65 3.60 -8.76 -2.26
C GLU A 65 2.23 -8.60 -1.60
N CYS A 66 1.38 -7.81 -2.24
CA CYS A 66 0.01 -7.56 -1.80
C CYS A 66 -0.94 -8.30 -2.72
N LEU A 67 -1.66 -9.27 -2.18
CA LEU A 67 -2.66 -10.03 -2.93
C LEU A 67 -4.04 -9.58 -2.46
N PRO A 68 -4.82 -8.91 -3.33
CA PRO A 68 -6.12 -8.40 -2.88
C PRO A 68 -7.09 -9.55 -2.64
N VAL A 69 -7.79 -9.48 -1.52
CA VAL A 69 -8.86 -10.42 -1.16
C VAL A 69 -10.20 -9.77 -1.47
N ASN A 70 -10.41 -8.56 -0.99
CA ASN A 70 -11.60 -7.77 -1.27
C ASN A 70 -11.21 -6.30 -1.43
N LEU A 71 -11.91 -5.61 -2.30
CA LEU A 71 -11.73 -4.18 -2.49
C LEU A 71 -13.10 -3.53 -2.51
N PHE A 72 -13.36 -2.69 -1.52
CA PHE A 72 -14.63 -1.98 -1.36
C PHE A 72 -14.44 -0.49 -1.60
N GLU A 73 -15.52 0.18 -1.96
CA GLU A 73 -15.52 1.61 -2.16
C GLU A 73 -16.74 2.22 -1.48
N ASP A 74 -16.53 3.31 -0.77
CA ASP A 74 -17.60 4.04 -0.11
C ASP A 74 -17.25 5.54 -0.17
N GLY A 75 -17.94 6.25 -1.07
CA GLY A 75 -17.65 7.67 -1.26
C GLY A 75 -16.22 7.89 -1.72
N GLU A 76 -15.48 8.67 -0.98
CA GLU A 76 -14.07 8.96 -1.26
C GLU A 76 -13.12 7.91 -0.72
N TRP A 77 -13.63 6.88 -0.07
CA TRP A 77 -12.81 5.86 0.57
C TRP A 77 -12.79 4.57 -0.22
N ALA A 78 -11.65 3.92 -0.22
CA ALA A 78 -11.53 2.51 -0.64
C ALA A 78 -10.95 1.71 0.51
N ILE A 79 -11.45 0.50 0.68
CA ILE A 79 -11.00 -0.40 1.72
C ILE A 79 -10.46 -1.65 1.04
N LEU A 80 -9.20 -1.93 1.26
CA LEU A 80 -8.53 -3.09 0.67
C LEU A 80 -8.25 -4.11 1.77
N GLU A 81 -8.88 -5.26 1.64
CA GLU A 81 -8.49 -6.43 2.42
C GLU A 81 -7.49 -7.21 1.59
N TRP A 82 -6.33 -7.50 2.16
CA TRP A 82 -5.25 -8.13 1.43
C TRP A 82 -4.63 -9.27 2.22
N LYS A 83 -3.89 -10.10 1.52
CA LYS A 83 -3.01 -11.08 2.13
C LYS A 83 -1.66 -11.04 1.42
N ASP A 84 -0.66 -11.62 2.06
CA ASP A 84 0.63 -11.83 1.44
C ASP A 84 0.75 -13.29 0.97
N PRO A 85 1.87 -13.67 0.32
CA PRO A 85 2.02 -15.06 -0.16
C PRO A 85 2.01 -16.13 0.92
N GLN A 86 2.16 -15.74 2.19
CA GLN A 86 2.12 -16.66 3.33
C GLN A 86 0.76 -16.66 4.01
N ASP A 87 -0.27 -16.11 3.35
CA ASP A 87 -1.63 -16.00 3.85
C ASP A 87 -1.77 -15.16 5.12
N ARG A 88 -0.83 -14.23 5.35
CA ARG A 88 -0.96 -13.28 6.44
C ARG A 88 -1.87 -12.15 5.98
N LEU A 89 -2.84 -11.79 6.81
CA LEU A 89 -3.93 -10.91 6.44
C LEU A 89 -3.73 -9.50 6.97
N GLY A 90 -4.25 -8.54 6.23
CA GLY A 90 -4.32 -7.16 6.66
C GLY A 90 -5.40 -6.42 5.91
N CYS A 91 -5.62 -5.18 6.30
CA CYS A 91 -6.52 -4.30 5.56
C CYS A 91 -6.02 -2.87 5.60
N GLY A 92 -6.36 -2.12 4.56
CA GLY A 92 -6.01 -0.72 4.46
C GLY A 92 -7.20 0.13 4.06
N PHE A 93 -7.28 1.30 4.66
CA PHE A 93 -8.28 2.32 4.34
C PHE A 93 -7.57 3.44 3.60
N PHE A 94 -8.09 3.80 2.42
CA PHE A 94 -7.49 4.84 1.59
C PHE A 94 -8.51 5.94 1.37
N HIS A 95 -8.20 7.14 1.83
CA HIS A 95 -9.01 8.31 1.55
C HIS A 95 -8.44 8.98 0.31
N VAL A 96 -9.22 8.97 -0.76
CA VAL A 96 -8.79 9.49 -2.07
C VAL A 96 -9.53 10.78 -2.36
N ILE A 97 -8.78 11.85 -2.58
CA ILE A 97 -9.32 13.17 -2.92
C ILE A 97 -8.64 13.62 -4.20
N ASP A 98 -9.44 14.02 -5.18
CA ASP A 98 -8.92 14.48 -6.48
C ASP A 98 -7.95 13.49 -7.12
N GLY A 99 -8.27 12.20 -7.02
CA GLY A 99 -7.51 11.14 -7.68
C GLY A 99 -6.21 10.75 -6.99
N ARG A 100 -5.93 11.26 -5.79
CA ARG A 100 -4.72 10.93 -5.03
C ARG A 100 -5.06 10.60 -3.59
N ILE A 101 -4.21 9.81 -2.97
CA ILE A 101 -4.39 9.39 -1.58
C ILE A 101 -4.03 10.55 -0.67
N ALA A 102 -4.99 10.99 0.15
CA ALA A 102 -4.77 12.00 1.17
C ALA A 102 -4.44 11.37 2.52
N HIS A 103 -5.01 10.21 2.80
CA HIS A 103 -4.81 9.53 4.08
C HIS A 103 -4.93 8.02 3.86
N GLN A 104 -4.02 7.28 4.47
CA GLN A 104 -4.03 5.83 4.43
C GLN A 104 -3.86 5.30 5.85
N ARG A 105 -4.68 4.32 6.21
CA ARG A 105 -4.50 3.60 7.47
C ARG A 105 -4.37 2.12 7.16
N GLY A 106 -3.33 1.49 7.67
CA GLY A 106 -3.13 0.06 7.51
C GLY A 106 -3.23 -0.65 8.85
N TYR A 107 -3.93 -1.78 8.83
CA TYR A 107 -4.13 -2.61 10.02
C TYR A 107 -3.62 -4.02 9.73
N TRP A 108 -2.70 -4.47 10.55
CA TRP A 108 -2.16 -5.83 10.44
C TRP A 108 -1.61 -6.24 11.80
N ASP A 109 -1.51 -7.54 12.00
CA ASP A 109 -1.06 -8.08 13.29
C ASP A 109 0.46 -7.98 13.39
N SER A 110 0.93 -7.11 14.29
CA SER A 110 2.36 -6.88 14.45
C SER A 110 3.12 -8.14 14.86
N ALA A 111 2.50 -9.03 15.64
CA ALA A 111 3.16 -10.28 16.05
C ALA A 111 3.36 -11.19 14.85
N THR A 112 2.36 -11.31 13.97
CA THR A 112 2.46 -12.14 12.78
C THR A 112 3.53 -11.62 11.82
N PHE A 113 3.70 -10.30 11.73
CA PHE A 113 4.67 -9.67 10.84
C PHE A 113 5.99 -9.31 11.52
N ALA A 114 6.26 -9.85 12.71
CA ALA A 114 7.49 -9.53 13.43
C ALA A 114 8.74 -9.95 12.67
N THR A 115 8.67 -11.02 11.87
CA THR A 115 9.80 -11.49 11.07
C THR A 115 9.51 -11.24 9.60
N PRO A 116 10.20 -10.29 8.96
CA PRO A 116 9.97 -10.02 7.54
C PRO A 116 10.48 -11.16 6.66
N VAL A 117 9.88 -11.30 5.49
CA VAL A 117 10.33 -12.26 4.49
C VAL A 117 11.64 -11.77 3.90
N LYS A 118 12.65 -12.63 3.88
CA LYS A 118 13.96 -12.27 3.34
C LYS A 118 13.87 -12.07 1.84
N LYS A 119 14.39 -10.93 1.40
CA LYS A 119 14.37 -10.57 -0.01
C LYS A 119 15.36 -11.38 -0.84
N THR A 120 16.52 -11.71 -0.26
CA THR A 120 17.67 -12.23 -0.99
C THR A 120 17.53 -13.68 -1.41
N ALA A 121 16.82 -14.47 -0.65
CA ALA A 121 16.62 -15.85 -1.03
C ALA A 121 15.65 -15.89 -2.20
N ALA A 122 16.10 -16.39 -3.33
CA ALA A 122 15.19 -16.63 -4.43
C ALA A 122 14.12 -17.58 -3.92
N LYS A 123 12.90 -17.09 -3.88
CA LYS A 123 11.81 -17.94 -3.44
C LYS A 123 11.58 -19.01 -4.49
N PRO A 124 11.67 -20.27 -4.14
CA PRO A 124 11.27 -21.29 -5.09
C PRO A 124 9.80 -21.07 -5.40
N LYS A 125 9.49 -21.07 -6.65
CA LYS A 125 8.08 -21.06 -7.04
C LYS A 125 7.52 -22.41 -6.68
N ALA A 126 6.54 -22.39 -5.85
CA ALA A 126 5.86 -23.61 -5.51
C ALA A 126 5.13 -24.15 -6.74
#